data_d5f8ef69f9a387b28b24bc457908d9c8
#
_entry.id   d5f8ef69f9a387b28b24bc457908d9c8
#
_cell.length_a   1.000
_cell.length_b   1.000
_cell.length_c   1.000
_cell.angle_alpha   90.00
_cell.angle_beta   90.00
_cell.angle_gamma   90.00
#
_symmetry.space_group_name_H-M   'P 1'
#
loop_
_entity.id
_entity.type
_entity.pdbx_description
1 polymer ?
#
loop_
_entity_poly.entity_id
_entity_poly.type
_entity_poly.pdbx_seq_one_letter_code
_entity_poly.pdbx_strand_id
1 'polypeptide(L)'
;EMVTEKNSALYEEAKRYMPGGACAGGRSNRIFGMPLYLDHASGSKLYSVDGNAYIDYHCGAGAALYGHGHPRLKAALEDVISKGFYMNHDSVYTVEFAKKFTSIVPSVEKIRLTNSGSEATMAALRLARGYTGRKIILKMDGHFHGMHEMIWYNHGNFPDMNEDGEVVRTVPDSGGIPDEMGAFVKVIRYNDIHALEAAVDKYNGQIAAVIMEPISFNCGCFAGIREYLQQVREICTKNGIILIFDEVICGMRFRPGSAQGYYGVYPDLSTFAKAIGGGIPIALVGGKSEIMDTFNPNG
;
A
#
# COMPACT_ATOMS: atom_id res chain seq x y z
N GLU A 1 27.71 22.43 6.69
CA GLU A 1 27.07 21.44 7.59
C GLU A 1 25.64 21.21 7.10
N MET A 2 25.23 19.94 6.96
CA MET A 2 23.92 19.61 6.38
C MET A 2 22.77 19.70 7.41
N VAL A 3 23.07 19.71 8.69
CA VAL A 3 22.12 19.87 9.80
C VAL A 3 22.68 20.89 10.76
N THR A 4 21.88 21.88 11.09
CA THR A 4 22.32 23.03 11.90
C THR A 4 21.72 23.01 13.29
N GLU A 5 22.02 24.05 14.08
CA GLU A 5 21.57 24.18 15.47
C GLU A 5 20.06 24.16 15.66
N LYS A 6 19.27 24.74 14.72
CA LYS A 6 17.81 24.76 14.81
C LYS A 6 17.20 23.36 14.69
N ASN A 7 17.66 22.58 13.70
CA ASN A 7 17.18 21.21 13.52
C ASN A 7 17.53 20.33 14.74
N SER A 8 18.76 20.49 15.26
CA SER A 8 19.23 19.77 16.44
C SER A 8 18.43 20.16 17.70
N ALA A 9 18.19 21.45 17.92
CA ALA A 9 17.40 21.93 19.05
C ALA A 9 15.94 21.39 18.98
N LEU A 10 15.34 21.41 17.79
CA LEU A 10 14.01 20.89 17.58
C LEU A 10 13.95 19.37 17.77
N TYR A 11 15.01 18.64 17.41
CA TYR A 11 15.12 17.21 17.68
C TYR A 11 15.15 16.90 19.18
N GLU A 12 15.95 17.64 19.95
CA GLU A 12 16.01 17.46 21.42
C GLU A 12 14.66 17.78 22.08
N GLU A 13 13.97 18.77 21.59
CA GLU A 13 12.62 19.07 22.03
C GLU A 13 11.62 17.97 21.65
N ALA A 14 11.63 17.55 20.40
CA ALA A 14 10.70 16.55 19.83
C ALA A 14 10.79 15.19 20.55
N LYS A 15 11.96 14.78 21.02
CA LYS A 15 12.13 13.55 21.81
C LYS A 15 11.32 13.51 23.11
N ARG A 16 10.92 14.66 23.62
CA ARG A 16 10.06 14.74 24.82
C ARG A 16 8.62 14.36 24.53
N TYR A 17 8.17 14.46 23.27
CA TYR A 17 6.78 14.33 22.87
C TYR A 17 6.57 13.20 21.85
N MET A 18 7.61 12.79 21.13
CA MET A 18 7.56 11.76 20.07
C MET A 18 8.67 10.74 20.27
N PRO A 19 8.37 9.43 20.20
CA PRO A 19 9.38 8.39 20.29
C PRO A 19 10.48 8.60 19.24
N GLY A 20 11.75 8.72 19.68
CA GLY A 20 12.87 9.00 18.81
C GLY A 20 12.81 10.33 18.04
N GLY A 21 11.96 11.27 18.49
CA GLY A 21 11.79 12.58 17.85
C GLY A 21 11.06 12.55 16.49
N ALA A 22 10.41 11.44 16.14
CA ALA A 22 9.72 11.30 14.86
C ALA A 22 8.38 10.57 14.98
N CYS A 23 7.39 10.93 14.16
CA CYS A 23 6.08 10.26 14.13
C CYS A 23 6.09 8.90 13.39
N ALA A 24 7.18 8.52 12.75
CA ALA A 24 7.33 7.22 12.10
C ALA A 24 8.81 6.87 11.94
N GLY A 25 9.17 5.59 12.07
CA GLY A 25 10.55 5.12 11.99
C GLY A 25 11.25 5.45 10.66
N GLY A 26 10.52 5.42 9.55
CA GLY A 26 11.05 5.80 8.23
C GLY A 26 11.36 7.30 8.05
N ARG A 27 11.01 8.15 9.03
CA ARG A 27 11.35 9.59 9.01
C ARG A 27 12.67 9.91 9.70
N SER A 28 13.25 8.96 10.42
CA SER A 28 14.60 9.10 10.97
C SER A 28 15.62 8.94 9.85
N ASN A 29 16.41 9.98 9.61
CA ASN A 29 17.44 9.94 8.57
C ASN A 29 18.73 9.34 9.13
N ARG A 30 19.12 8.18 8.60
CA ARG A 30 20.33 7.47 9.07
C ARG A 30 21.63 8.24 8.82
N ILE A 31 21.66 9.10 7.79
CA ILE A 31 22.84 9.90 7.44
C ILE A 31 23.04 11.03 8.46
N PHE A 32 21.96 11.67 8.89
CA PHE A 32 22.02 12.75 9.87
C PHE A 32 21.95 12.28 11.31
N GLY A 33 21.60 11.01 11.56
CA GLY A 33 21.38 10.47 12.90
C GLY A 33 20.12 11.01 13.60
N MET A 34 19.32 11.82 12.88
CA MET A 34 18.09 12.45 13.39
C MET A 34 17.13 12.76 12.24
N PRO A 35 15.84 13.03 12.50
CA PRO A 35 14.91 13.53 11.48
C PRO A 35 15.35 14.87 10.90
N LEU A 36 15.07 15.10 9.63
CA LEU A 36 15.11 16.43 9.03
C LEU A 36 13.75 17.10 9.24
N TYR A 37 13.72 18.18 10.03
CA TYR A 37 12.50 18.94 10.23
C TYR A 37 12.36 20.00 9.13
N LEU A 38 11.16 20.02 8.55
CA LEU A 38 10.86 20.88 7.40
C LEU A 38 10.01 22.08 7.84
N ASP A 39 10.28 23.21 7.27
CA ASP A 39 9.43 24.40 7.35
C ASP A 39 8.31 24.33 6.30
N HIS A 40 8.69 24.10 5.03
CA HIS A 40 7.74 23.97 3.94
C HIS A 40 8.30 23.11 2.79
N ALA A 41 7.47 22.86 1.79
CA ALA A 41 7.86 22.19 0.55
C ALA A 41 7.20 22.87 -0.66
N SER A 42 7.90 22.91 -1.81
CA SER A 42 7.38 23.51 -3.04
C SER A 42 7.97 22.84 -4.27
N GLY A 43 7.12 22.45 -5.21
CA GLY A 43 7.54 21.76 -6.43
C GLY A 43 8.31 20.48 -6.11
N SER A 44 9.58 20.41 -6.52
CA SER A 44 10.48 19.27 -6.27
C SER A 44 11.38 19.46 -5.05
N LYS A 45 11.15 20.47 -4.21
CA LYS A 45 12.06 20.82 -3.13
C LYS A 45 11.40 20.77 -1.75
N LEU A 46 12.20 20.35 -0.77
CA LEU A 46 11.94 20.44 0.65
C LEU A 46 12.81 21.55 1.24
N TYR A 47 12.28 22.34 2.15
CA TYR A 47 12.99 23.40 2.83
C TYR A 47 13.02 23.11 4.32
N SER A 48 14.24 22.95 4.88
CA SER A 48 14.41 22.69 6.30
C SER A 48 14.15 23.93 7.15
N VAL A 49 13.95 23.71 8.44
CA VAL A 49 13.84 24.78 9.44
C VAL A 49 15.07 25.69 9.51
N ASP A 50 16.20 25.24 8.97
CA ASP A 50 17.45 25.98 8.85
C ASP A 50 17.54 26.83 7.55
N GLY A 51 16.52 26.73 6.68
CA GLY A 51 16.48 27.43 5.40
C GLY A 51 17.21 26.73 4.27
N ASN A 52 17.72 25.53 4.48
CA ASN A 52 18.38 24.75 3.42
C ASN A 52 17.33 24.11 2.49
N ALA A 53 17.61 24.13 1.19
CA ALA A 53 16.77 23.52 0.17
C ALA A 53 17.36 22.17 -0.27
N TYR A 54 16.50 21.14 -0.30
CA TYR A 54 16.85 19.79 -0.75
C TYR A 54 15.95 19.37 -1.90
N ILE A 55 16.51 18.65 -2.88
CA ILE A 55 15.68 18.00 -3.92
C ILE A 55 15.02 16.77 -3.29
N ASP A 56 13.70 16.69 -3.42
CA ASP A 56 12.92 15.58 -2.86
C ASP A 56 12.81 14.41 -3.85
N TYR A 57 13.67 13.42 -3.69
CA TYR A 57 13.57 12.15 -4.43
C TYR A 57 12.63 11.15 -3.79
N HIS A 58 12.17 11.40 -2.57
CA HIS A 58 11.26 10.51 -1.85
C HIS A 58 9.78 10.80 -2.15
N CYS A 59 9.46 12.07 -2.40
CA CYS A 59 8.11 12.54 -2.76
C CYS A 59 7.00 12.03 -1.81
N GLY A 60 7.28 11.99 -0.49
CA GLY A 60 6.35 11.46 0.50
C GLY A 60 6.05 9.96 0.28
N ALA A 61 7.08 9.13 0.06
CA ALA A 61 6.97 7.73 -0.36
C ALA A 61 6.14 7.57 -1.65
N GLY A 62 6.28 8.54 -2.56
CA GLY A 62 5.60 8.57 -3.84
C GLY A 62 4.19 9.16 -3.81
N ALA A 63 3.73 9.78 -2.72
CA ALA A 63 2.41 10.40 -2.65
C ALA A 63 2.32 11.72 -3.44
N ALA A 64 3.38 12.53 -3.42
CA ALA A 64 3.44 13.83 -4.08
C ALA A 64 3.71 13.72 -5.59
N LEU A 65 2.82 13.03 -6.33
CA LEU A 65 2.98 12.77 -7.78
C LEU A 65 3.10 14.06 -8.61
N TYR A 66 2.41 15.12 -8.18
CA TYR A 66 2.42 16.42 -8.87
C TYR A 66 3.45 17.40 -8.30
N GLY A 67 4.30 16.97 -7.37
CA GLY A 67 5.14 17.84 -6.57
C GLY A 67 4.37 18.50 -5.42
N HIS A 68 5.12 19.22 -4.59
CA HIS A 68 4.57 19.87 -3.40
C HIS A 68 3.85 21.18 -3.77
N GLY A 69 2.68 21.40 -3.17
CA GLY A 69 1.93 22.65 -3.32
C GLY A 69 1.40 22.92 -4.73
N HIS A 70 1.05 21.86 -5.50
CA HIS A 70 0.55 22.01 -6.86
C HIS A 70 -0.68 22.95 -6.91
N PRO A 71 -0.69 24.03 -7.75
CA PRO A 71 -1.71 25.09 -7.69
C PRO A 71 -3.15 24.59 -7.86
N ARG A 72 -3.39 23.63 -8.78
CA ARG A 72 -4.71 23.07 -9.00
C ARG A 72 -5.21 22.25 -7.81
N LEU A 73 -4.32 21.52 -7.14
CA LEU A 73 -4.68 20.75 -5.93
C LEU A 73 -4.99 21.71 -4.79
N LYS A 74 -4.17 22.75 -4.60
CA LYS A 74 -4.41 23.78 -3.60
C LYS A 74 -5.77 24.46 -3.80
N ALA A 75 -6.08 24.93 -5.01
CA ALA A 75 -7.36 25.57 -5.33
C ALA A 75 -8.57 24.63 -5.10
N ALA A 76 -8.45 23.33 -5.44
CA ALA A 76 -9.51 22.36 -5.18
C ALA A 76 -9.74 22.15 -3.67
N LEU A 77 -8.67 22.15 -2.87
CA LEU A 77 -8.78 22.05 -1.42
C LEU A 77 -9.40 23.30 -0.80
N GLU A 78 -8.98 24.49 -1.22
CA GLU A 78 -9.54 25.77 -0.76
C GLU A 78 -11.06 25.83 -1.05
N ASP A 79 -11.50 25.40 -2.24
CA ASP A 79 -12.92 25.31 -2.59
C ASP A 79 -13.69 24.36 -1.65
N VAL A 80 -13.18 23.15 -1.42
CA VAL A 80 -13.86 22.18 -0.53
C VAL A 80 -13.88 22.65 0.92
N ILE A 81 -12.78 23.20 1.42
CA ILE A 81 -12.70 23.74 2.78
C ILE A 81 -13.72 24.84 3.00
N SER A 82 -13.95 25.70 2.01
CA SER A 82 -14.94 26.78 2.09
C SER A 82 -16.39 26.29 2.24
N LYS A 83 -16.67 25.05 1.85
CA LYS A 83 -18.00 24.39 1.94
C LYS A 83 -18.20 23.60 3.22
N GLY A 84 -17.15 23.44 4.04
CA GLY A 84 -17.14 22.66 5.26
C GLY A 84 -16.78 21.18 5.06
N PHE A 85 -16.65 20.47 6.17
CA PHE A 85 -16.31 19.05 6.18
C PHE A 85 -17.56 18.19 6.36
N TYR A 86 -17.78 17.25 5.47
CA TYR A 86 -18.96 16.36 5.47
C TYR A 86 -18.69 15.11 6.35
N MET A 87 -18.48 15.32 7.63
CA MET A 87 -18.16 14.23 8.54
C MET A 87 -19.30 13.20 8.60
N ASN A 88 -18.93 11.92 8.46
CA ASN A 88 -19.83 10.78 8.55
C ASN A 88 -21.01 10.79 7.56
N HIS A 89 -20.86 11.49 6.44
CA HIS A 89 -21.84 11.51 5.36
C HIS A 89 -21.12 11.38 4.02
N ASP A 90 -21.78 10.70 3.08
CA ASP A 90 -21.35 10.72 1.68
C ASP A 90 -21.70 12.06 1.02
N SER A 91 -20.88 12.46 0.06
CA SER A 91 -21.05 13.69 -0.69
C SER A 91 -21.17 13.43 -2.18
N VAL A 92 -21.55 14.44 -2.93
CA VAL A 92 -21.53 14.38 -4.40
C VAL A 92 -20.14 14.07 -4.92
N TYR A 93 -19.08 14.55 -4.25
CA TYR A 93 -17.70 14.30 -4.63
C TYR A 93 -17.30 12.83 -4.47
N THR A 94 -17.82 12.14 -3.44
CA THR A 94 -17.61 10.69 -3.26
C THR A 94 -18.15 9.90 -4.45
N VAL A 95 -19.36 10.24 -4.88
CA VAL A 95 -20.02 9.59 -6.02
C VAL A 95 -19.30 9.89 -7.34
N GLU A 96 -18.93 11.15 -7.57
CA GLU A 96 -18.17 11.57 -8.76
C GLU A 96 -16.79 10.91 -8.83
N PHE A 97 -16.10 10.85 -7.70
CA PHE A 97 -14.82 10.16 -7.60
C PHE A 97 -14.97 8.67 -7.92
N ALA A 98 -15.96 7.99 -7.34
CA ALA A 98 -16.21 6.57 -7.59
C ALA A 98 -16.48 6.32 -9.09
N LYS A 99 -17.37 7.09 -9.72
CA LYS A 99 -17.64 7.01 -11.17
C LYS A 99 -16.38 7.22 -12.01
N LYS A 100 -15.59 8.24 -11.67
CA LYS A 100 -14.35 8.53 -12.40
C LYS A 100 -13.32 7.42 -12.22
N PHE A 101 -13.13 6.94 -11.00
CA PHE A 101 -12.16 5.90 -10.69
C PHE A 101 -12.48 4.60 -11.42
N THR A 102 -13.72 4.12 -11.32
CA THR A 102 -14.17 2.88 -12.00
C THR A 102 -14.10 2.99 -13.53
N SER A 103 -14.27 4.20 -14.09
CA SER A 103 -14.09 4.41 -15.54
C SER A 103 -12.62 4.34 -16.01
N ILE A 104 -11.65 4.49 -15.09
CA ILE A 104 -10.22 4.50 -15.40
C ILE A 104 -9.57 3.14 -15.16
N VAL A 105 -10.02 2.40 -14.12
CA VAL A 105 -9.44 1.12 -13.71
C VAL A 105 -10.41 -0.01 -14.02
N PRO A 106 -10.22 -0.75 -15.13
CA PRO A 106 -11.25 -1.65 -15.67
C PRO A 106 -11.66 -2.82 -14.76
N SER A 107 -10.77 -3.28 -13.87
CA SER A 107 -11.09 -4.36 -12.92
C SER A 107 -11.87 -3.89 -11.70
N VAL A 108 -12.03 -2.56 -11.53
CA VAL A 108 -12.68 -1.96 -10.37
C VAL A 108 -14.09 -1.54 -10.73
N GLU A 109 -15.06 -2.33 -10.32
CA GLU A 109 -16.49 -2.06 -10.53
C GLU A 109 -17.11 -1.26 -9.38
N LYS A 110 -16.62 -1.48 -8.15
CA LYS A 110 -17.02 -0.77 -6.94
C LYS A 110 -15.81 -0.41 -6.10
N ILE A 111 -15.93 0.67 -5.32
CA ILE A 111 -14.88 1.12 -4.39
C ILE A 111 -15.44 1.33 -2.99
N ARG A 112 -14.53 1.27 -2.01
CA ARG A 112 -14.73 1.78 -0.67
C ARG A 112 -13.53 2.62 -0.26
N LEU A 113 -13.78 3.87 0.13
CA LEU A 113 -12.75 4.79 0.58
C LEU A 113 -12.24 4.41 1.98
N THR A 114 -10.96 4.67 2.20
CA THR A 114 -10.26 4.57 3.49
C THR A 114 -9.27 5.73 3.60
N ASN A 115 -8.63 5.89 4.76
CA ASN A 115 -7.68 7.00 4.98
C ASN A 115 -6.23 6.63 4.69
N SER A 116 -5.90 5.35 4.67
CA SER A 116 -4.54 4.87 4.46
C SER A 116 -4.49 3.58 3.63
N GLY A 117 -3.33 3.33 2.99
CA GLY A 117 -3.08 2.07 2.30
C GLY A 117 -3.18 0.86 3.24
N SER A 118 -2.76 0.99 4.50
CA SER A 118 -2.89 -0.08 5.51
C SER A 118 -4.35 -0.44 5.77
N GLU A 119 -5.24 0.56 5.89
CA GLU A 119 -6.67 0.31 6.02
C GLU A 119 -7.25 -0.33 4.76
N ALA A 120 -6.83 0.10 3.58
CA ALA A 120 -7.28 -0.47 2.32
C ALA A 120 -6.88 -1.95 2.18
N THR A 121 -5.62 -2.30 2.49
CA THR A 121 -5.16 -3.68 2.46
C THR A 121 -5.82 -4.54 3.54
N MET A 122 -5.98 -4.01 4.76
CA MET A 122 -6.74 -4.68 5.83
C MET A 122 -8.17 -4.98 5.38
N ALA A 123 -8.84 -4.05 4.74
CA ALA A 123 -10.17 -4.24 4.20
C ALA A 123 -10.19 -5.29 3.08
N ALA A 124 -9.23 -5.26 2.15
CA ALA A 124 -9.12 -6.23 1.05
C ALA A 124 -8.93 -7.66 1.57
N LEU A 125 -8.04 -7.87 2.56
CA LEU A 125 -7.82 -9.17 3.16
C LEU A 125 -9.05 -9.70 3.90
N ARG A 126 -9.77 -8.81 4.59
CA ARG A 126 -11.03 -9.17 5.28
C ARG A 126 -12.11 -9.55 4.27
N LEU A 127 -12.24 -8.81 3.18
CA LEU A 127 -13.16 -9.16 2.08
C LEU A 127 -12.84 -10.53 1.50
N ALA A 128 -11.59 -10.78 1.16
CA ALA A 128 -11.16 -12.05 0.58
C ALA A 128 -11.48 -13.24 1.51
N ARG A 129 -11.21 -13.09 2.81
CA ARG A 129 -11.55 -14.11 3.81
C ARG A 129 -13.07 -14.28 3.97
N GLY A 130 -13.82 -13.19 4.03
CA GLY A 130 -15.29 -13.21 4.14
C GLY A 130 -15.94 -13.86 2.94
N TYR A 131 -15.51 -13.49 1.74
CA TYR A 131 -16.06 -14.00 0.48
C TYR A 131 -15.75 -15.49 0.26
N THR A 132 -14.51 -15.91 0.53
CA THR A 132 -14.08 -17.31 0.30
C THR A 132 -14.36 -18.27 1.46
N GLY A 133 -14.58 -17.74 2.67
CA GLY A 133 -14.63 -18.54 3.91
C GLY A 133 -13.28 -19.13 4.33
N ARG A 134 -12.20 -18.81 3.63
CA ARG A 134 -10.83 -19.34 3.84
C ARG A 134 -10.00 -18.39 4.70
N LYS A 135 -8.85 -18.87 5.23
CA LYS A 135 -8.08 -18.14 6.24
C LYS A 135 -6.71 -17.67 5.77
N ILE A 136 -6.01 -18.47 4.95
CA ILE A 136 -4.61 -18.23 4.59
C ILE A 136 -4.49 -17.12 3.54
N ILE A 137 -3.53 -16.24 3.75
CA ILE A 137 -3.09 -15.24 2.78
C ILE A 137 -1.68 -15.61 2.32
N LEU A 138 -1.48 -15.69 1.01
CA LEU A 138 -0.14 -15.74 0.43
C LEU A 138 0.31 -14.32 0.11
N LYS A 139 1.54 -13.98 0.48
CA LYS A 139 2.23 -12.74 0.09
C LYS A 139 3.60 -13.04 -0.50
N MET A 140 4.15 -12.09 -1.21
CA MET A 140 5.51 -12.17 -1.73
C MET A 140 6.51 -11.67 -0.69
N ASP A 141 7.67 -12.33 -0.62
CA ASP A 141 8.77 -11.92 0.24
C ASP A 141 9.20 -10.48 -0.07
N GLY A 142 9.48 -9.70 0.97
CA GLY A 142 9.85 -8.31 0.86
C GLY A 142 8.74 -7.32 0.50
N HIS A 143 7.60 -7.76 -0.01
CA HIS A 143 6.47 -6.86 -0.32
C HIS A 143 5.88 -6.25 0.95
N PHE A 144 5.51 -4.96 0.87
CA PHE A 144 4.91 -4.23 1.99
C PHE A 144 3.44 -3.91 1.70
N HIS A 145 2.57 -4.38 2.58
CA HIS A 145 1.13 -4.21 2.44
C HIS A 145 0.46 -3.53 3.64
N GLY A 146 1.21 -2.71 4.36
CA GLY A 146 0.72 -1.97 5.53
C GLY A 146 1.16 -2.57 6.87
N MET A 147 0.89 -1.82 7.94
CA MET A 147 1.39 -2.08 9.29
C MET A 147 0.25 -2.64 10.18
N HIS A 148 -0.31 -3.78 9.80
CA HIS A 148 -1.33 -4.45 10.60
C HIS A 148 -1.02 -5.95 10.72
N GLU A 149 -1.47 -6.57 11.80
CA GLU A 149 -1.13 -7.93 12.23
C GLU A 149 -1.44 -9.01 11.19
N MET A 150 -2.36 -8.73 10.29
CA MET A 150 -2.77 -9.70 9.26
C MET A 150 -1.77 -9.87 8.13
N ILE A 151 -0.74 -9.00 7.99
CA ILE A 151 0.15 -8.99 6.81
C ILE A 151 1.56 -8.45 7.03
N TRP A 152 1.86 -7.81 8.17
CA TRP A 152 3.15 -7.17 8.38
C TRP A 152 4.22 -8.17 8.82
N TYR A 153 4.70 -8.93 7.84
CA TYR A 153 5.71 -9.99 7.98
C TYR A 153 6.70 -9.93 6.83
N ASN A 154 7.96 -10.29 7.09
CA ASN A 154 8.98 -10.51 6.08
C ASN A 154 9.14 -9.35 5.08
N HIS A 155 9.10 -8.11 5.58
CA HIS A 155 9.40 -6.91 4.78
C HIS A 155 10.83 -6.44 5.00
N GLY A 156 11.30 -6.39 6.25
CA GLY A 156 12.67 -6.01 6.63
C GLY A 156 13.55 -7.19 7.03
N ASN A 157 12.97 -8.36 7.25
CA ASN A 157 13.65 -9.60 7.59
C ASN A 157 13.53 -10.55 6.41
N PHE A 158 14.64 -11.14 5.99
CA PHE A 158 14.71 -12.06 4.85
C PHE A 158 15.18 -13.43 5.34
N PRO A 159 14.29 -14.26 5.92
CA PRO A 159 14.63 -15.59 6.36
C PRO A 159 14.91 -16.52 5.18
N ASP A 160 15.57 -17.65 5.46
CA ASP A 160 15.83 -18.65 4.44
C ASP A 160 14.53 -19.20 3.84
N MET A 161 14.59 -19.55 2.56
CA MET A 161 13.53 -20.24 1.82
C MET A 161 13.78 -21.75 1.85
N ASN A 162 12.73 -22.54 1.87
CA ASN A 162 12.83 -23.97 1.62
C ASN A 162 13.02 -24.28 0.11
N GLU A 163 13.15 -25.56 -0.24
CA GLU A 163 13.36 -26.00 -1.61
C GLU A 163 12.20 -25.61 -2.55
N ASP A 164 10.97 -25.54 -2.02
CA ASP A 164 9.78 -25.13 -2.76
C ASP A 164 9.67 -23.63 -2.96
N GLY A 165 10.64 -22.83 -2.44
CA GLY A 165 10.60 -21.37 -2.49
C GLY A 165 9.63 -20.74 -1.49
N GLU A 166 9.07 -21.51 -0.56
CA GLU A 166 8.31 -20.99 0.59
C GLU A 166 9.28 -20.55 1.69
N VAL A 167 8.96 -19.45 2.36
CA VAL A 167 9.72 -18.98 3.52
C VAL A 167 9.57 -19.97 4.67
N VAL A 168 10.69 -20.49 5.16
CA VAL A 168 10.70 -21.47 6.26
C VAL A 168 10.07 -20.90 7.53
N ARG A 169 10.19 -19.59 7.73
CA ARG A 169 9.66 -18.90 8.90
C ARG A 169 9.01 -17.57 8.53
N THR A 170 7.75 -17.41 8.84
CA THR A 170 7.07 -16.11 8.81
C THR A 170 7.51 -15.31 10.03
N VAL A 171 8.22 -14.21 9.82
CA VAL A 171 8.79 -13.36 10.87
C VAL A 171 8.05 -12.03 10.91
N PRO A 172 7.45 -11.64 12.06
CA PRO A 172 6.80 -10.34 12.18
C PRO A 172 7.84 -9.21 12.08
N ASP A 173 7.50 -8.13 11.40
CA ASP A 173 8.35 -6.93 11.26
C ASP A 173 8.18 -5.95 12.43
N SER A 174 7.33 -6.26 13.40
CA SER A 174 7.12 -5.45 14.60
C SER A 174 6.92 -6.32 15.84
N GLY A 175 7.46 -5.85 16.96
CA GLY A 175 7.10 -6.41 18.26
C GLY A 175 5.61 -6.19 18.55
N GLY A 176 5.01 -7.12 19.31
CA GLY A 176 3.60 -7.03 19.71
C GLY A 176 2.60 -7.66 18.73
N ILE A 177 3.04 -8.15 17.57
CA ILE A 177 2.21 -9.00 16.72
C ILE A 177 2.16 -10.40 17.34
N PRO A 178 0.96 -10.94 17.68
CA PRO A 178 0.85 -12.28 18.25
C PRO A 178 1.38 -13.35 17.29
N ASP A 179 2.13 -14.32 17.82
CA ASP A 179 2.74 -15.39 17.00
C ASP A 179 1.71 -16.21 16.22
N GLU A 180 0.52 -16.40 16.78
CA GLU A 180 -0.57 -17.15 16.16
C GLU A 180 -1.08 -16.50 14.87
N MET A 181 -0.95 -15.19 14.73
CA MET A 181 -1.37 -14.47 13.52
C MET A 181 -0.53 -14.86 12.30
N GLY A 182 0.74 -15.20 12.50
CA GLY A 182 1.63 -15.69 11.45
C GLY A 182 1.20 -17.02 10.84
N ALA A 183 0.40 -17.81 11.56
CA ALA A 183 -0.15 -19.08 11.04
C ALA A 183 -1.02 -18.86 9.79
N PHE A 184 -1.64 -17.69 9.67
CA PHE A 184 -2.55 -17.33 8.58
C PHE A 184 -1.87 -16.58 7.43
N VAL A 185 -0.56 -16.35 7.50
CA VAL A 185 0.23 -15.70 6.47
C VAL A 185 1.32 -16.67 5.99
N LYS A 186 1.41 -16.86 4.68
CA LYS A 186 2.47 -17.63 4.04
C LYS A 186 3.20 -16.74 3.06
N VAL A 187 4.50 -16.87 3.02
CA VAL A 187 5.39 -16.02 2.24
C VAL A 187 6.12 -16.87 1.22
N ILE A 188 6.11 -16.43 -0.04
CA ILE A 188 6.76 -17.10 -1.17
C ILE A 188 7.61 -16.12 -1.96
N ARG A 189 8.50 -16.63 -2.81
CA ARG A 189 9.31 -15.79 -3.71
C ARG A 189 8.46 -15.09 -4.77
N TYR A 190 8.80 -13.86 -5.05
CA TYR A 190 8.24 -13.11 -6.17
C TYR A 190 8.88 -13.54 -7.49
N ASN A 191 8.13 -13.52 -8.59
CA ASN A 191 8.53 -14.01 -9.92
C ASN A 191 8.94 -15.50 -9.95
N ASP A 192 8.46 -16.29 -9.00
CA ASP A 192 8.67 -17.75 -8.91
C ASP A 192 7.30 -18.46 -8.95
N ILE A 193 6.93 -18.98 -10.13
CA ILE A 193 5.64 -19.63 -10.29
C ILE A 193 5.60 -21.00 -9.59
N HIS A 194 6.73 -21.69 -9.50
CA HIS A 194 6.79 -22.99 -8.83
C HIS A 194 6.57 -22.86 -7.33
N ALA A 195 7.06 -21.77 -6.72
CA ALA A 195 6.77 -21.46 -5.33
C ALA A 195 5.27 -21.23 -5.08
N LEU A 196 4.57 -20.58 -6.02
CA LEU A 196 3.12 -20.42 -5.92
C LEU A 196 2.39 -21.76 -6.09
N GLU A 197 2.75 -22.56 -7.08
CA GLU A 197 2.15 -23.89 -7.32
C GLU A 197 2.32 -24.79 -6.09
N ALA A 198 3.53 -24.89 -5.56
CA ALA A 198 3.83 -25.68 -4.36
C ALA A 198 3.01 -25.21 -3.15
N ALA A 199 2.89 -23.89 -2.94
CA ALA A 199 2.07 -23.35 -1.86
C ALA A 199 0.57 -23.65 -2.05
N VAL A 200 0.06 -23.55 -3.27
CA VAL A 200 -1.34 -23.88 -3.58
C VAL A 200 -1.63 -25.36 -3.33
N ASP A 201 -0.74 -26.24 -3.72
CA ASP A 201 -0.88 -27.68 -3.47
C ASP A 201 -0.83 -28.00 -1.96
N LYS A 202 0.14 -27.41 -1.26
CA LYS A 202 0.33 -27.62 0.19
C LYS A 202 -0.85 -27.13 1.03
N TYR A 203 -1.41 -25.98 0.67
CA TYR A 203 -2.52 -25.35 1.41
C TYR A 203 -3.85 -25.43 0.66
N ASN A 204 -4.04 -26.47 -0.12
CA ASN A 204 -5.21 -26.67 -0.97
C ASN A 204 -6.53 -26.39 -0.23
N GLY A 205 -7.37 -25.55 -0.84
CA GLY A 205 -8.68 -25.18 -0.30
C GLY A 205 -8.64 -24.23 0.93
N GLN A 206 -7.45 -23.82 1.42
CA GLN A 206 -7.31 -22.96 2.60
C GLN A 206 -6.92 -21.53 2.28
N ILE A 207 -6.41 -21.27 1.08
CA ILE A 207 -5.92 -19.96 0.65
C ILE A 207 -7.10 -19.07 0.25
N ALA A 208 -7.30 -17.97 0.98
CA ALA A 208 -8.31 -16.97 0.69
C ALA A 208 -7.84 -16.03 -0.43
N ALA A 209 -6.60 -15.55 -0.36
CA ALA A 209 -6.04 -14.63 -1.33
C ALA A 209 -4.55 -14.78 -1.53
N VAL A 210 -4.10 -14.35 -2.72
CA VAL A 210 -2.72 -13.94 -3.02
C VAL A 210 -2.70 -12.43 -3.10
N ILE A 211 -1.85 -11.78 -2.30
CA ILE A 211 -1.63 -10.33 -2.37
C ILE A 211 -0.21 -10.04 -2.84
N MET A 212 -0.08 -9.10 -3.78
CA MET A 212 1.21 -8.70 -4.31
C MET A 212 1.22 -7.27 -4.82
N GLU A 213 2.38 -6.65 -4.79
CA GLU A 213 2.68 -5.46 -5.59
C GLU A 213 2.99 -5.93 -7.03
N PRO A 214 2.25 -5.53 -8.08
CA PRO A 214 2.60 -5.94 -9.45
C PRO A 214 3.94 -5.36 -9.91
N ILE A 215 4.42 -4.32 -9.25
CA ILE A 215 5.80 -3.83 -9.29
C ILE A 215 6.23 -3.61 -7.85
N SER A 216 7.24 -4.36 -7.43
CA SER A 216 7.72 -4.35 -6.03
C SER A 216 8.58 -3.12 -5.75
N PHE A 217 7.97 -1.98 -5.45
CA PHE A 217 8.69 -0.76 -5.13
C PHE A 217 9.42 -0.84 -3.79
N ASN A 218 8.90 -1.59 -2.85
CA ASN A 218 9.46 -1.68 -1.50
C ASN A 218 10.74 -2.52 -1.43
N CYS A 219 10.98 -3.40 -2.41
CA CYS A 219 12.16 -4.27 -2.47
C CYS A 219 13.13 -3.91 -3.60
N GLY A 220 13.22 -2.66 -4.04
CA GLY A 220 14.19 -2.24 -5.07
C GLY A 220 13.61 -2.07 -6.47
N CYS A 221 12.32 -1.84 -6.60
CA CYS A 221 11.63 -1.54 -7.86
C CYS A 221 11.67 -2.69 -8.88
N PHE A 222 11.51 -3.92 -8.43
CA PHE A 222 11.43 -5.08 -9.32
C PHE A 222 10.08 -5.14 -10.04
N ALA A 223 10.12 -5.16 -11.36
CA ALA A 223 8.92 -5.39 -12.17
C ALA A 223 8.46 -6.85 -12.07
N GLY A 224 7.16 -7.07 -12.03
CA GLY A 224 6.60 -8.39 -12.28
C GLY A 224 6.91 -8.86 -13.69
N ILE A 225 7.31 -10.11 -13.84
CA ILE A 225 7.42 -10.73 -15.16
C ILE A 225 5.99 -10.91 -15.67
N ARG A 226 5.69 -10.46 -16.90
CA ARG A 226 4.32 -10.50 -17.44
C ARG A 226 3.72 -11.91 -17.42
N GLU A 227 4.48 -12.86 -17.87
CA GLU A 227 4.09 -14.27 -17.92
C GLU A 227 3.81 -14.84 -16.54
N TYR A 228 4.63 -14.47 -15.55
CA TYR A 228 4.40 -14.83 -14.15
C TYR A 228 3.07 -14.26 -13.64
N LEU A 229 2.80 -12.98 -13.86
CA LEU A 229 1.54 -12.35 -13.42
C LEU A 229 0.30 -12.99 -14.09
N GLN A 230 0.42 -13.38 -15.36
CA GLN A 230 -0.63 -14.10 -16.07
C GLN A 230 -0.88 -15.49 -15.46
N GLN A 231 0.18 -16.24 -15.20
CA GLN A 231 0.09 -17.57 -14.55
C GLN A 231 -0.48 -17.46 -13.14
N VAL A 232 -0.06 -16.45 -12.36
CA VAL A 232 -0.67 -16.17 -11.03
C VAL A 232 -2.17 -15.95 -11.16
N ARG A 233 -2.63 -15.16 -12.14
CA ARG A 233 -4.06 -14.94 -12.38
C ARG A 233 -4.79 -16.24 -12.71
N GLU A 234 -4.20 -17.06 -13.58
CA GLU A 234 -4.77 -18.36 -13.99
C GLU A 234 -4.90 -19.32 -12.79
N ILE A 235 -3.83 -19.46 -12.01
CA ILE A 235 -3.79 -20.32 -10.81
C ILE A 235 -4.84 -19.85 -9.78
N CYS A 236 -4.91 -18.54 -9.52
CA CYS A 236 -5.90 -17.99 -8.60
C CYS A 236 -7.33 -18.28 -9.08
N THR A 237 -7.61 -18.07 -10.37
CA THR A 237 -8.93 -18.35 -10.95
C THR A 237 -9.31 -19.82 -10.83
N LYS A 238 -8.39 -20.72 -11.21
CA LYS A 238 -8.61 -22.17 -11.18
C LYS A 238 -8.92 -22.69 -9.76
N ASN A 239 -8.32 -22.10 -8.74
CA ASN A 239 -8.42 -22.54 -7.36
C ASN A 239 -9.42 -21.72 -6.52
N GLY A 240 -10.12 -20.77 -7.12
CA GLY A 240 -11.05 -19.87 -6.40
C GLY A 240 -10.34 -19.04 -5.33
N ILE A 241 -9.12 -18.60 -5.61
CA ILE A 241 -8.30 -17.73 -4.74
C ILE A 241 -8.48 -16.30 -5.24
N ILE A 242 -8.70 -15.37 -4.33
CA ILE A 242 -8.81 -13.94 -4.66
C ILE A 242 -7.41 -13.38 -4.95
N LEU A 243 -7.22 -12.86 -6.15
CA LEU A 243 -6.00 -12.12 -6.49
C LEU A 243 -6.16 -10.66 -6.10
N ILE A 244 -5.26 -10.15 -5.26
CA ILE A 244 -5.23 -8.77 -4.81
C ILE A 244 -3.96 -8.11 -5.35
N PHE A 245 -4.11 -7.06 -6.15
CA PHE A 245 -3.00 -6.18 -6.51
C PHE A 245 -2.94 -5.00 -5.54
N ASP A 246 -1.84 -4.92 -4.81
CA ASP A 246 -1.52 -3.73 -4.03
C ASP A 246 -0.88 -2.69 -4.95
N GLU A 247 -1.70 -1.75 -5.38
CA GLU A 247 -1.29 -0.62 -6.21
C GLU A 247 -1.16 0.69 -5.41
N VAL A 248 -0.93 0.58 -4.12
CA VAL A 248 -0.73 1.75 -3.23
C VAL A 248 0.44 2.62 -3.70
N ILE A 249 1.53 2.01 -4.19
CA ILE A 249 2.65 2.77 -4.75
C ILE A 249 2.54 2.85 -6.28
N CYS A 250 2.39 1.74 -6.98
CA CYS A 250 2.44 1.72 -8.44
C CYS A 250 1.19 2.31 -9.11
N GLY A 251 0.11 2.48 -8.37
CA GLY A 251 -1.16 2.99 -8.89
C GLY A 251 -1.05 4.36 -9.56
N MET A 252 -1.71 4.53 -10.70
CA MET A 252 -1.81 5.78 -11.48
C MET A 252 -0.49 6.37 -11.99
N ARG A 253 0.64 5.61 -11.95
CA ARG A 253 1.96 6.12 -12.35
C ARG A 253 2.30 5.87 -13.81
N PHE A 254 1.77 4.82 -14.42
CA PHE A 254 2.18 4.38 -15.76
C PHE A 254 1.24 4.87 -16.84
N ARG A 255 -0.07 4.70 -16.63
CA ARG A 255 -1.11 5.04 -17.59
C ARG A 255 -2.49 4.95 -16.91
N PRO A 256 -3.56 5.47 -17.52
CA PRO A 256 -4.91 5.10 -17.13
C PRO A 256 -5.06 3.58 -17.07
N GLY A 257 -5.71 3.05 -16.03
CA GLY A 257 -5.79 1.61 -15.77
C GLY A 257 -4.65 1.06 -14.91
N SER A 258 -3.70 1.92 -14.50
CA SER A 258 -2.67 1.58 -13.50
C SER A 258 -1.71 0.46 -13.95
N ALA A 259 -1.01 -0.22 -13.02
CA ALA A 259 -0.09 -1.31 -13.35
C ALA A 259 -0.83 -2.52 -13.95
N GLN A 260 -2.02 -2.84 -13.46
CA GLN A 260 -2.85 -3.90 -14.03
C GLN A 260 -3.18 -3.66 -15.50
N GLY A 261 -3.49 -2.42 -15.90
CA GLY A 261 -3.69 -2.05 -17.31
C GLY A 261 -2.41 -2.09 -18.12
N TYR A 262 -1.26 -1.81 -17.53
CA TYR A 262 0.06 -1.92 -18.16
C TYR A 262 0.40 -3.39 -18.49
N TYR A 263 0.15 -4.30 -17.56
CA TYR A 263 0.41 -5.72 -17.73
C TYR A 263 -0.69 -6.45 -18.53
N GLY A 264 -1.92 -5.91 -18.56
CA GLY A 264 -3.08 -6.62 -19.09
C GLY A 264 -3.51 -7.78 -18.21
N VAL A 265 -3.21 -7.72 -16.90
CA VAL A 265 -3.58 -8.72 -15.90
C VAL A 265 -4.46 -8.05 -14.86
N TYR A 266 -5.66 -8.56 -14.70
CA TYR A 266 -6.68 -7.93 -13.86
C TYR A 266 -6.94 -8.75 -12.59
N PRO A 267 -6.71 -8.16 -11.40
CA PRO A 267 -7.01 -8.81 -10.13
C PRO A 267 -8.51 -8.80 -9.82
N ASP A 268 -8.88 -9.51 -8.76
CA ASP A 268 -10.25 -9.49 -8.24
C ASP A 268 -10.50 -8.28 -7.33
N LEU A 269 -9.47 -7.89 -6.56
CA LEU A 269 -9.43 -6.71 -5.71
C LEU A 269 -8.13 -5.93 -5.94
N SER A 270 -8.19 -4.63 -5.74
CA SER A 270 -7.00 -3.76 -5.76
C SER A 270 -7.07 -2.73 -4.64
N THR A 271 -5.89 -2.33 -4.14
CA THR A 271 -5.76 -1.24 -3.17
C THR A 271 -5.00 -0.07 -3.78
N PHE A 272 -5.46 1.14 -3.51
CA PHE A 272 -4.85 2.37 -4.00
C PHE A 272 -4.74 3.40 -2.88
N ALA A 273 -3.69 4.19 -2.90
CA ALA A 273 -3.45 5.31 -1.98
C ALA A 273 -2.45 6.30 -2.61
N LYS A 274 -1.73 7.02 -1.79
CA LYS A 274 -0.59 7.87 -2.19
C LYS A 274 -0.91 8.80 -3.37
N ALA A 275 -0.57 8.38 -4.59
CA ALA A 275 -0.74 9.21 -5.80
C ALA A 275 -2.19 9.68 -6.03
N ILE A 276 -3.19 8.87 -5.66
CA ILE A 276 -4.61 9.26 -5.82
C ILE A 276 -5.00 10.44 -4.94
N GLY A 277 -4.30 10.65 -3.83
CA GLY A 277 -4.52 11.76 -2.91
C GLY A 277 -3.60 12.95 -3.16
N GLY A 278 -2.53 12.79 -3.96
CA GLY A 278 -1.57 13.87 -4.21
C GLY A 278 -0.88 14.40 -2.95
N GLY A 279 -0.76 13.57 -1.90
CA GLY A 279 -0.21 13.93 -0.59
C GLY A 279 -1.26 14.06 0.52
N ILE A 280 -2.55 13.97 0.19
CA ILE A 280 -3.65 14.01 1.17
C ILE A 280 -4.00 12.58 1.61
N PRO A 281 -4.39 12.38 2.89
CA PRO A 281 -4.80 11.08 3.39
C PRO A 281 -6.08 10.59 2.72
N ILE A 282 -5.94 9.81 1.67
CA ILE A 282 -7.02 9.09 1.00
C ILE A 282 -6.48 7.78 0.44
N ALA A 283 -7.24 6.73 0.58
CA ALA A 283 -7.00 5.43 0.00
C ALA A 283 -8.32 4.76 -0.35
N LEU A 284 -8.26 3.64 -1.05
CA LEU A 284 -9.43 2.83 -1.34
C LEU A 284 -9.06 1.36 -1.53
N VAL A 285 -10.03 0.50 -1.28
CA VAL A 285 -10.12 -0.83 -1.84
C VAL A 285 -11.22 -0.83 -2.90
N GLY A 286 -10.95 -1.51 -4.01
CA GLY A 286 -11.92 -1.65 -5.08
C GLY A 286 -11.75 -2.97 -5.83
N GLY A 287 -12.76 -3.40 -6.56
CA GLY A 287 -12.72 -4.63 -7.32
C GLY A 287 -14.08 -5.06 -7.83
N LYS A 288 -14.23 -6.36 -8.08
CA LYS A 288 -15.45 -6.96 -8.60
C LYS A 288 -16.64 -6.71 -7.67
N SER A 289 -17.78 -6.36 -8.23
CA SER A 289 -19.01 -6.05 -7.49
C SER A 289 -19.41 -7.16 -6.55
N GLU A 290 -19.36 -8.42 -7.00
CA GLU A 290 -19.74 -9.59 -6.20
C GLU A 290 -18.93 -9.74 -4.90
N ILE A 291 -17.65 -9.36 -4.92
CA ILE A 291 -16.79 -9.39 -3.75
C ILE A 291 -17.02 -8.14 -2.89
N MET A 292 -17.07 -6.97 -3.53
CA MET A 292 -17.27 -5.69 -2.84
C MET A 292 -18.61 -5.61 -2.12
N ASP A 293 -19.64 -6.29 -2.63
CA ASP A 293 -20.97 -6.33 -2.01
C ASP A 293 -21.00 -7.10 -0.68
N THR A 294 -19.95 -7.86 -0.35
CA THR A 294 -19.75 -8.40 1.00
C THR A 294 -19.67 -7.30 2.08
N PHE A 295 -19.35 -6.05 1.68
CA PHE A 295 -19.41 -4.89 2.58
C PHE A 295 -20.79 -4.27 2.72
N ASN A 296 -21.79 -4.75 2.01
CA ASN A 296 -23.12 -4.17 2.08
C ASN A 296 -23.68 -4.25 3.51
N PRO A 297 -23.98 -3.14 4.17
CA PRO A 297 -24.48 -3.15 5.54
C PRO A 297 -25.90 -3.73 5.67
N ASN A 298 -26.58 -3.92 4.55
CA ASN A 298 -27.96 -4.42 4.48
C ASN A 298 -28.04 -5.87 3.94
N GLY A 299 -26.88 -6.53 3.72
CA GLY A 299 -26.82 -7.86 3.11
C GLY A 299 -25.99 -8.85 3.88
#